data_3ef7699ce598dd6c94522b24eab68646
#
_entry.id   3ef7699ce598dd6c94522b24eab68646
#
_cell.length_a   1.000
_cell.length_b   1.000
_cell.length_c   1.000
_cell.angle_alpha   90.00
_cell.angle_beta   90.00
_cell.angle_gamma   90.00
#
_symmetry.space_group_name_H-M   'P 1'
#
loop_
_entity.id
_entity.type
_entity.pdbx_description
1 polymer ?
#
loop_
_entity_poly.entity_id
_entity_poly.type
_entity_poly.pdbx_seq_one_letter_code
_entity_poly.pdbx_strand_id
1 'polypeptide(L)'
;TALQAKNPKVDLRLEATFPRADETYGPKGAWYGKTIGDMAKDIRTGYDLAAKSHPSIKGVIPVGEAWTRAMDVGVADNNSLDGIDAGKLNLWTFDNFHASTAGYYLKGLVVFGALTLRDPRSLGGNECSGFELGLSVPQIKSLQQVAYDQLAVSFAMQGVPLQNLATEQPQRCQR
;
A
#
# COMPACT_ATOMS: atom_id res chain seq x y z
N THR A 1 -9.34 -10.47 -22.72
CA THR A 1 -7.98 -10.91 -22.36
C THR A 1 -7.88 -12.44 -22.37
N ALA A 2 -6.67 -13.00 -22.49
CA ALA A 2 -6.45 -14.44 -22.41
C ALA A 2 -6.94 -15.04 -21.07
N LEU A 3 -6.83 -14.27 -19.98
CA LEU A 3 -7.33 -14.68 -18.66
C LEU A 3 -8.85 -14.81 -18.64
N GLN A 4 -9.58 -13.85 -19.21
CA GLN A 4 -11.04 -13.90 -19.28
C GLN A 4 -11.55 -15.03 -20.19
N ALA A 5 -10.82 -15.36 -21.25
CA ALA A 5 -11.15 -16.49 -22.10
C ALA A 5 -11.05 -17.83 -21.34
N LYS A 6 -10.14 -17.93 -20.36
CA LYS A 6 -9.96 -19.11 -19.51
C LYS A 6 -10.87 -19.11 -18.28
N ASN A 7 -11.15 -17.93 -17.73
CA ASN A 7 -12.04 -17.75 -16.58
C ASN A 7 -12.91 -16.49 -16.78
N PRO A 8 -14.14 -16.62 -17.28
CA PRO A 8 -15.04 -15.48 -17.49
C PRO A 8 -15.38 -14.69 -16.21
N LYS A 9 -15.19 -15.30 -15.04
CA LYS A 9 -15.45 -14.67 -13.73
C LYS A 9 -14.21 -14.03 -13.11
N VAL A 10 -13.08 -13.98 -13.82
CA VAL A 10 -11.85 -13.41 -13.28
C VAL A 10 -12.03 -11.93 -12.92
N ASP A 11 -11.59 -11.54 -11.72
CA ASP A 11 -11.47 -10.15 -11.29
C ASP A 11 -10.04 -9.69 -11.59
N LEU A 12 -9.89 -8.85 -12.62
CA LEU A 12 -8.63 -8.28 -13.02
C LEU A 12 -8.51 -6.87 -12.43
N ARG A 13 -7.47 -6.65 -11.64
CA ARG A 13 -7.14 -5.33 -11.08
C ARG A 13 -5.70 -4.98 -11.40
N LEU A 14 -5.44 -3.70 -11.52
CA LEU A 14 -4.07 -3.17 -11.52
C LEU A 14 -3.69 -2.82 -10.09
N GLU A 15 -2.41 -2.92 -9.78
CA GLU A 15 -1.84 -2.43 -8.55
C GLU A 15 -0.99 -1.20 -8.87
N ALA A 16 -1.48 0.00 -8.52
CA ALA A 16 -0.66 1.20 -8.61
C ALA A 16 0.49 1.10 -7.62
N THR A 17 1.71 0.95 -8.14
CA THR A 17 2.90 0.77 -7.31
C THR A 17 3.22 2.02 -6.49
N PHE A 18 4.07 1.87 -5.50
CA PHE A 18 4.55 2.97 -4.65
C PHE A 18 5.58 3.84 -5.38
N PRO A 19 5.73 5.12 -4.99
CA PRO A 19 6.73 6.01 -5.56
C PRO A 19 8.14 5.62 -5.09
N ARG A 20 9.15 6.03 -5.85
CA ARG A 20 10.56 5.69 -5.65
C ARG A 20 11.33 6.90 -5.13
N ALA A 21 12.04 6.73 -4.01
CA ALA A 21 12.84 7.80 -3.43
C ALA A 21 14.07 8.14 -4.29
N ASP A 22 14.71 7.15 -4.90
CA ASP A 22 15.85 7.35 -5.81
C ASP A 22 15.50 8.20 -7.05
N GLU A 23 14.29 8.05 -7.58
CA GLU A 23 13.79 8.84 -8.73
C GLU A 23 13.32 10.24 -8.34
N THR A 24 12.91 10.44 -7.08
CA THR A 24 12.39 11.72 -6.61
C THR A 24 13.48 12.60 -6.01
N TYR A 25 14.37 12.02 -5.20
CA TYR A 25 15.40 12.75 -4.47
C TYR A 25 16.81 12.54 -5.02
N GLY A 26 17.03 11.50 -5.80
CA GLY A 26 18.29 11.26 -6.51
C GLY A 26 18.48 12.27 -7.65
N PRO A 27 19.68 12.88 -7.81
CA PRO A 27 19.93 13.96 -8.76
C PRO A 27 19.81 13.55 -10.24
N LYS A 28 19.71 12.26 -10.53
CA LYS A 28 19.50 11.71 -11.88
C LYS A 28 18.08 11.19 -12.08
N GLY A 29 17.24 11.28 -11.07
CA GLY A 29 15.87 10.77 -11.13
C GLY A 29 14.96 11.60 -12.01
N ALA A 30 13.99 10.96 -12.66
CA ALA A 30 13.06 11.63 -13.57
C ALA A 30 12.11 12.61 -12.85
N TRP A 31 11.92 12.43 -11.53
CA TRP A 31 11.13 13.34 -10.67
C TRP A 31 11.99 14.21 -9.77
N TYR A 32 13.30 14.33 -10.02
CA TYR A 32 14.18 15.16 -9.22
C TYR A 32 13.66 16.60 -9.10
N GLY A 33 13.60 17.12 -7.86
CA GLY A 33 13.06 18.44 -7.56
C GLY A 33 11.54 18.53 -7.42
N LYS A 34 10.82 17.42 -7.60
CA LYS A 34 9.40 17.27 -7.27
C LYS A 34 9.22 16.62 -5.90
N THR A 35 7.98 16.52 -5.44
CA THR A 35 7.66 15.79 -4.21
C THR A 35 7.41 14.31 -4.47
N ILE A 36 7.58 13.47 -3.46
CA ILE A 36 7.23 12.04 -3.54
C ILE A 36 5.74 11.85 -3.87
N GLY A 37 4.89 12.76 -3.40
CA GLY A 37 3.47 12.78 -3.71
C GLY A 37 3.17 13.09 -5.19
N ASP A 38 3.99 13.91 -5.85
CA ASP A 38 3.84 14.18 -7.29
C ASP A 38 4.14 12.92 -8.10
N MET A 39 5.21 12.19 -7.76
CA MET A 39 5.50 10.91 -8.39
C MET A 39 4.35 9.92 -8.18
N ALA A 40 3.80 9.81 -6.97
CA ALA A 40 2.67 8.92 -6.69
C ALA A 40 1.43 9.27 -7.53
N LYS A 41 1.12 10.56 -7.73
CA LYS A 41 0.02 11.02 -8.58
C LYS A 41 0.25 10.67 -10.05
N ASP A 42 1.46 10.86 -10.56
CA ASP A 42 1.81 10.55 -11.95
C ASP A 42 1.70 9.04 -12.19
N ILE A 43 2.20 8.21 -11.26
CA ILE A 43 2.04 6.75 -11.29
C ILE A 43 0.54 6.39 -11.31
N ARG A 44 -0.25 6.92 -10.39
CA ARG A 44 -1.68 6.65 -10.32
C ARG A 44 -2.39 7.02 -11.61
N THR A 45 -2.09 8.19 -12.17
CA THR A 45 -2.64 8.65 -13.45
C THR A 45 -2.37 7.66 -14.58
N GLY A 46 -1.15 7.14 -14.66
CA GLY A 46 -0.80 6.10 -15.64
C GLY A 46 -1.63 4.83 -15.49
N TYR A 47 -1.81 4.35 -14.26
CA TYR A 47 -2.63 3.17 -13.98
C TYR A 47 -4.12 3.39 -14.25
N ASP A 48 -4.66 4.56 -13.95
CA ASP A 48 -6.06 4.91 -14.25
C ASP A 48 -6.32 4.98 -15.77
N LEU A 49 -5.38 5.53 -16.53
CA LEU A 49 -5.45 5.54 -18.00
C LEU A 49 -5.39 4.11 -18.56
N ALA A 50 -4.52 3.26 -18.05
CA ALA A 50 -4.44 1.86 -18.44
C ALA A 50 -5.72 1.09 -18.08
N ALA A 51 -6.28 1.30 -16.90
CA ALA A 51 -7.55 0.69 -16.50
C ALA A 51 -8.71 1.15 -17.40
N LYS A 52 -8.78 2.44 -17.72
CA LYS A 52 -9.81 3.02 -18.59
C LYS A 52 -9.74 2.47 -20.03
N SER A 53 -8.55 2.16 -20.52
CA SER A 53 -8.36 1.62 -21.88
C SER A 53 -8.71 0.14 -22.00
N HIS A 54 -8.91 -0.57 -20.88
CA HIS A 54 -9.18 -2.01 -20.85
C HIS A 54 -10.41 -2.34 -19.99
N PRO A 55 -11.62 -2.44 -20.57
CA PRO A 55 -12.87 -2.64 -19.82
C PRO A 55 -12.91 -3.90 -18.93
N SER A 56 -11.99 -4.83 -19.15
CA SER A 56 -11.83 -6.02 -18.30
C SER A 56 -11.22 -5.74 -16.94
N ILE A 57 -10.55 -4.59 -16.76
CA ILE A 57 -9.92 -4.19 -15.51
C ILE A 57 -10.98 -3.58 -14.60
N LYS A 58 -11.17 -4.18 -13.41
CA LYS A 58 -12.23 -3.80 -12.47
C LYS A 58 -11.85 -2.63 -11.56
N GLY A 59 -10.57 -2.31 -11.45
CA GLY A 59 -10.10 -1.20 -10.63
C GLY A 59 -8.59 -1.18 -10.46
N VAL A 60 -8.14 -0.15 -9.73
CA VAL A 60 -6.73 0.06 -9.39
C VAL A 60 -6.58 0.00 -7.87
N ILE A 61 -5.70 -0.86 -7.39
CA ILE A 61 -5.38 -1.01 -5.97
C ILE A 61 -4.45 0.13 -5.55
N PRO A 62 -4.78 0.93 -4.51
CA PRO A 62 -4.14 2.20 -4.21
C PRO A 62 -2.89 2.05 -3.32
N VAL A 63 -1.88 1.26 -3.74
CA VAL A 63 -0.69 1.03 -2.92
C VAL A 63 0.16 2.31 -2.81
N GLY A 64 0.34 3.04 -3.92
CA GLY A 64 1.12 4.28 -3.91
C GLY A 64 0.52 5.35 -3.00
N GLU A 65 -0.81 5.47 -2.97
CA GLU A 65 -1.51 6.41 -2.11
C GLU A 65 -1.43 6.02 -0.63
N ALA A 66 -1.44 4.72 -0.32
CA ALA A 66 -1.22 4.28 1.06
C ALA A 66 0.20 4.59 1.52
N TRP A 67 1.17 4.53 0.61
CA TRP A 67 2.56 4.89 0.88
C TRP A 67 2.71 6.36 1.25
N THR A 68 2.18 7.27 0.43
CA THR A 68 2.21 8.71 0.72
C THR A 68 1.39 9.05 1.95
N ARG A 69 0.26 8.40 2.17
CA ARG A 69 -0.51 8.56 3.41
C ARG A 69 0.29 8.21 4.66
N ALA A 70 1.08 7.11 4.63
CA ALA A 70 1.95 6.76 5.77
C ALA A 70 2.96 7.87 6.10
N MET A 71 3.46 8.56 5.08
CA MET A 71 4.35 9.72 5.24
C MET A 71 3.60 10.94 5.76
N ASP A 72 2.45 11.26 5.17
CA ASP A 72 1.65 12.44 5.53
C ASP A 72 1.17 12.40 6.99
N VAL A 73 0.87 11.20 7.52
CA VAL A 73 0.46 11.01 8.92
C VAL A 73 1.63 10.73 9.87
N GLY A 74 2.87 10.81 9.38
CA GLY A 74 4.08 10.67 10.20
C GLY A 74 4.43 9.25 10.66
N VAL A 75 3.82 8.23 10.07
CA VAL A 75 4.14 6.81 10.33
C VAL A 75 5.42 6.41 9.60
N ALA A 76 5.65 6.95 8.41
CA ALA A 76 6.83 6.68 7.61
C ALA A 76 7.60 7.95 7.29
N ASP A 77 8.89 7.79 7.03
CA ASP A 77 9.72 8.86 6.51
C ASP A 77 9.43 9.12 5.03
N ASN A 78 9.48 10.37 4.61
CA ASN A 78 9.19 10.76 3.24
C ASN A 78 10.44 10.87 2.35
N ASN A 79 11.64 10.88 2.93
CA ASN A 79 12.91 10.98 2.20
C ASN A 79 14.00 10.10 2.81
N SER A 80 14.13 8.89 2.32
CA SER A 80 15.14 7.95 2.83
C SER A 80 16.61 8.30 2.47
N LEU A 81 16.84 9.33 1.63
CA LEU A 81 18.19 9.72 1.22
C LEU A 81 18.87 10.69 2.20
N ASP A 82 18.11 11.42 3.01
CA ASP A 82 18.65 12.34 4.01
C ASP A 82 18.69 11.76 5.43
N GLY A 83 18.33 10.49 5.56
CA GLY A 83 18.25 9.74 6.82
C GLY A 83 16.80 9.49 7.23
N ILE A 84 16.63 8.65 8.24
CA ILE A 84 15.29 8.31 8.74
C ILE A 84 15.06 9.03 10.06
N ASP A 85 14.02 9.85 10.13
CA ASP A 85 13.61 10.55 11.34
C ASP A 85 13.31 9.58 12.49
N ALA A 86 13.64 9.96 13.69
CA ALA A 86 13.40 9.18 14.90
C ALA A 86 11.91 8.79 15.03
N GLY A 87 11.66 7.50 15.19
CA GLY A 87 10.31 6.96 15.34
C GLY A 87 9.53 6.72 14.04
N LYS A 88 10.04 7.13 12.89
CA LYS A 88 9.43 6.86 11.60
C LYS A 88 9.95 5.54 11.00
N LEU A 89 9.15 4.94 10.14
CA LEU A 89 9.51 3.75 9.37
C LEU A 89 10.17 4.16 8.05
N ASN A 90 11.23 3.46 7.66
CA ASN A 90 11.67 3.48 6.28
C ASN A 90 10.86 2.47 5.48
N LEU A 91 10.12 2.92 4.47
CA LEU A 91 9.34 2.04 3.60
C LEU A 91 10.18 1.50 2.42
N TRP A 92 11.37 2.05 2.16
CA TRP A 92 12.28 1.55 1.13
C TRP A 92 13.44 0.78 1.74
N THR A 93 14.13 -0.03 0.93
CA THR A 93 15.41 -0.65 1.28
C THR A 93 16.56 0.35 1.09
N PHE A 94 17.79 -0.11 1.32
CA PHE A 94 19.01 0.68 1.17
C PHE A 94 19.21 1.28 -0.25
N ASP A 95 18.57 0.70 -1.26
CA ASP A 95 18.68 1.18 -2.66
C ASP A 95 17.65 2.28 -2.99
N ASN A 96 16.79 2.63 -2.05
CA ASN A 96 15.75 3.66 -2.20
C ASN A 96 14.76 3.40 -3.35
N PHE A 97 14.75 2.18 -3.85
CA PHE A 97 13.91 1.69 -4.93
C PHE A 97 12.97 0.57 -4.47
N HIS A 98 13.51 -0.52 -3.93
CA HIS A 98 12.70 -1.64 -3.47
C HIS A 98 12.04 -1.35 -2.12
N ALA A 99 10.89 -1.96 -1.88
CA ALA A 99 10.22 -1.87 -0.59
C ALA A 99 11.02 -2.57 0.51
N SER A 100 11.07 -1.97 1.70
CA SER A 100 11.49 -2.62 2.93
C SER A 100 10.46 -3.65 3.40
N THR A 101 10.76 -4.37 4.49
CA THR A 101 9.79 -5.27 5.14
C THR A 101 8.52 -4.51 5.58
N ALA A 102 8.65 -3.30 6.13
CA ALA A 102 7.52 -2.45 6.50
C ALA A 102 6.71 -1.99 5.26
N GLY A 103 7.41 -1.65 4.17
CA GLY A 103 6.79 -1.27 2.91
C GLY A 103 6.02 -2.43 2.28
N TYR A 104 6.59 -3.63 2.23
CA TYR A 104 5.88 -4.82 1.74
C TYR A 104 4.72 -5.21 2.63
N TYR A 105 4.82 -5.03 3.95
CA TYR A 105 3.72 -5.27 4.85
C TYR A 105 2.54 -4.32 4.57
N LEU A 106 2.81 -3.01 4.45
CA LEU A 106 1.78 -2.02 4.07
C LEU A 106 1.13 -2.37 2.73
N LYS A 107 1.92 -2.71 1.72
CA LYS A 107 1.42 -3.17 0.42
C LYS A 107 0.51 -4.38 0.58
N GLY A 108 0.93 -5.39 1.33
CA GLY A 108 0.14 -6.60 1.61
C GLY A 108 -1.21 -6.29 2.26
N LEU A 109 -1.25 -5.37 3.23
CA LEU A 109 -2.49 -4.93 3.88
C LEU A 109 -3.46 -4.24 2.91
N VAL A 110 -2.94 -3.37 2.03
CA VAL A 110 -3.76 -2.68 1.01
C VAL A 110 -4.32 -3.68 0.01
N VAL A 111 -3.50 -4.62 -0.48
CA VAL A 111 -3.95 -5.68 -1.39
C VAL A 111 -4.98 -6.58 -0.71
N PHE A 112 -4.72 -7.00 0.55
CA PHE A 112 -5.67 -7.78 1.35
C PHE A 112 -7.04 -7.09 1.42
N GLY A 113 -7.09 -5.84 1.86
CA GLY A 113 -8.36 -5.12 1.97
C GLY A 113 -9.02 -4.87 0.62
N ALA A 114 -8.25 -4.57 -0.43
CA ALA A 114 -8.78 -4.33 -1.77
C ALA A 114 -9.41 -5.58 -2.41
N LEU A 115 -8.85 -6.77 -2.17
CA LEU A 115 -9.33 -8.02 -2.76
C LEU A 115 -10.42 -8.70 -1.92
N THR A 116 -10.34 -8.58 -0.60
CA THR A 116 -11.26 -9.26 0.32
C THR A 116 -12.40 -8.39 0.82
N LEU A 117 -12.32 -7.07 0.64
CA LEU A 117 -13.19 -6.04 1.22
C LEU A 117 -13.21 -6.08 2.77
N ARG A 118 -12.16 -6.63 3.37
CA ARG A 118 -12.01 -6.75 4.82
C ARG A 118 -11.18 -5.59 5.37
N ASP A 119 -11.55 -5.17 6.58
CA ASP A 119 -10.80 -4.16 7.32
C ASP A 119 -9.41 -4.73 7.71
N PRO A 120 -8.29 -4.15 7.24
CA PRO A 120 -6.96 -4.62 7.61
C PRO A 120 -6.70 -4.60 9.11
N ARG A 121 -7.36 -3.74 9.89
CA ARG A 121 -7.23 -3.66 11.35
C ARG A 121 -7.82 -4.87 12.06
N SER A 122 -8.72 -5.61 11.40
CA SER A 122 -9.30 -6.85 11.95
C SER A 122 -8.26 -7.96 12.14
N LEU A 123 -7.09 -7.87 11.47
CA LEU A 123 -5.98 -8.78 11.66
C LEU A 123 -5.37 -8.66 13.07
N GLY A 124 -5.42 -7.46 13.67
CA GLY A 124 -4.91 -7.19 15.01
C GLY A 124 -3.38 -7.07 15.06
N GLY A 125 -2.86 -6.51 16.16
CA GLY A 125 -1.43 -6.22 16.29
C GLY A 125 -0.54 -7.45 16.57
N ASN A 126 -1.11 -8.62 16.78
CA ASN A 126 -0.37 -9.87 17.07
C ASN A 126 -0.49 -10.89 15.92
N GLU A 127 -0.87 -10.43 14.72
CA GLU A 127 -0.94 -11.31 13.58
C GLU A 127 0.46 -11.76 13.13
N CYS A 128 0.55 -12.91 12.47
CA CYS A 128 1.82 -13.60 12.25
C CYS A 128 2.73 -12.91 11.24
N SER A 129 2.18 -12.36 10.15
CA SER A 129 3.00 -11.80 9.08
C SER A 129 3.84 -10.61 9.55
N GLY A 130 3.23 -9.67 10.29
CA GLY A 130 3.97 -8.53 10.84
C GLY A 130 5.03 -8.96 11.86
N PHE A 131 4.71 -9.98 12.68
CA PHE A 131 5.67 -10.53 13.64
C PHE A 131 6.87 -11.18 12.94
N GLU A 132 6.64 -12.03 11.94
CA GLU A 132 7.70 -12.71 11.17
C GLU A 132 8.57 -11.73 10.38
N LEU A 133 8.00 -10.58 9.97
CA LEU A 133 8.73 -9.48 9.35
C LEU A 133 9.51 -8.60 10.34
N GLY A 134 9.46 -8.91 11.64
CA GLY A 134 10.19 -8.19 12.69
C GLY A 134 9.57 -6.85 13.08
N LEU A 135 8.28 -6.63 12.74
CA LEU A 135 7.58 -5.41 13.11
C LEU A 135 7.09 -5.49 14.56
N SER A 136 7.18 -4.38 15.27
CA SER A 136 6.58 -4.25 16.61
C SER A 136 5.05 -4.09 16.52
N VAL A 137 4.34 -4.44 17.60
CA VAL A 137 2.87 -4.29 17.68
C VAL A 137 2.40 -2.86 17.35
N PRO A 138 3.04 -1.78 17.84
CA PRO A 138 2.69 -0.43 17.44
C PRO A 138 2.86 -0.18 15.93
N GLN A 139 3.96 -0.65 15.32
CA GLN A 139 4.22 -0.50 13.89
C GLN A 139 3.18 -1.25 13.05
N ILE A 140 2.85 -2.49 13.43
CA ILE A 140 1.78 -3.29 12.80
C ILE A 140 0.47 -2.51 12.81
N LYS A 141 0.03 -2.03 13.98
CA LYS A 141 -1.22 -1.29 14.15
C LYS A 141 -1.25 0.01 13.35
N SER A 142 -0.13 0.76 13.32
CA SER A 142 -0.04 2.00 12.55
C SER A 142 -0.17 1.73 11.06
N LEU A 143 0.50 0.70 10.53
CA LEU A 143 0.41 0.33 9.11
C LEU A 143 -0.98 -0.21 8.75
N GLN A 144 -1.61 -0.99 9.63
CA GLN A 144 -3.00 -1.43 9.46
C GLN A 144 -3.97 -0.24 9.41
N GLN A 145 -3.77 0.78 10.27
CA GLN A 145 -4.59 1.99 10.24
C GLN A 145 -4.41 2.77 8.95
N VAL A 146 -3.16 2.97 8.49
CA VAL A 146 -2.86 3.63 7.20
C VAL A 146 -3.54 2.92 6.04
N ALA A 147 -3.44 1.59 5.98
CA ALA A 147 -4.07 0.80 4.94
C ALA A 147 -5.61 0.94 4.97
N TYR A 148 -6.20 0.87 6.15
CA TYR A 148 -7.64 1.08 6.34
C TYR A 148 -8.09 2.46 5.85
N ASP A 149 -7.42 3.52 6.29
CA ASP A 149 -7.78 4.90 5.96
C ASP A 149 -7.69 5.15 4.45
N GLN A 150 -6.68 4.57 3.79
CA GLN A 150 -6.57 4.66 2.34
C GLN A 150 -7.67 3.90 1.62
N LEU A 151 -7.95 2.68 2.05
CA LEU A 151 -9.01 1.87 1.45
C LEU A 151 -10.40 2.46 1.69
N ALA A 152 -10.66 3.01 2.88
CA ALA A 152 -11.92 3.66 3.20
C ALA A 152 -12.22 4.84 2.25
N VAL A 153 -11.21 5.69 1.97
CA VAL A 153 -11.34 6.77 1.00
C VAL A 153 -11.58 6.23 -0.41
N SER A 154 -10.78 5.25 -0.84
CA SER A 154 -10.87 4.69 -2.19
C SER A 154 -12.20 3.97 -2.43
N PHE A 155 -12.74 3.28 -1.43
CA PHE A 155 -14.02 2.56 -1.54
C PHE A 155 -15.23 3.47 -1.35
N ALA A 156 -15.15 4.50 -0.52
CA ALA A 156 -16.21 5.50 -0.42
C ALA A 156 -16.49 6.16 -1.78
N MET A 157 -15.44 6.43 -2.57
CA MET A 157 -15.57 6.94 -3.94
C MET A 157 -16.25 5.94 -4.89
N GLN A 158 -16.26 4.64 -4.56
CA GLN A 158 -16.87 3.57 -5.35
C GLN A 158 -18.21 3.09 -4.76
N GLY A 159 -18.65 3.66 -3.63
CA GLY A 159 -19.87 3.24 -2.93
C GLY A 159 -19.78 1.84 -2.28
N VAL A 160 -18.56 1.35 -2.00
CA VAL A 160 -18.32 0.00 -1.43
C VAL A 160 -17.79 0.14 0.00
N PRO A 161 -18.52 -0.33 1.04
CA PRO A 161 -18.01 -0.30 2.40
C PRO A 161 -17.01 -1.44 2.67
N LEU A 162 -15.99 -1.16 3.49
CA LEU A 162 -15.15 -2.20 4.07
C LEU A 162 -15.94 -3.00 5.12
N GLN A 163 -15.89 -4.32 5.02
CA GLN A 163 -16.54 -5.20 5.98
C GLN A 163 -15.61 -5.47 7.16
N ASN A 164 -16.10 -5.27 8.37
CA ASN A 164 -15.36 -5.65 9.57
C ASN A 164 -15.64 -7.13 9.91
N LEU A 165 -14.63 -7.98 9.85
CA LEU A 165 -14.71 -9.38 10.28
C LEU A 165 -14.40 -9.49 11.77
N ALA A 166 -15.30 -9.03 12.60
CA ALA A 166 -15.15 -9.09 14.06
C ALA A 166 -15.22 -10.53 14.65
N THR A 167 -15.50 -11.55 13.85
CA THR A 167 -15.86 -12.90 14.36
C THR A 167 -14.80 -13.97 14.23
N GLU A 168 -13.78 -13.82 13.40
CA GLU A 168 -12.66 -14.75 13.38
C GLU A 168 -11.48 -14.17 14.16
N GLN A 169 -11.10 -14.83 15.25
CA GLN A 169 -9.86 -14.46 15.94
C GLN A 169 -8.70 -14.76 14.99
N PRO A 170 -7.88 -13.76 14.63
CA PRO A 170 -6.71 -14.00 13.81
C PRO A 170 -5.79 -14.99 14.52
N GLN A 171 -5.14 -15.86 13.73
CA GLN A 171 -4.11 -16.75 14.27
C GLN A 171 -3.06 -15.88 14.99
N ARG A 172 -2.91 -16.11 16.30
CA ARG A 172 -1.90 -15.41 17.08
C ARG A 172 -0.59 -16.16 16.91
N CYS A 173 0.43 -15.48 16.46
CA CYS A 173 1.78 -16.02 16.54
C CYS A 173 2.16 -16.19 18.02
N GLN A 174 2.61 -17.38 18.36
CA GLN A 174 3.22 -17.63 19.66
C GLN A 174 4.58 -16.92 19.67
N ARG A 175 4.74 -15.99 20.58
CA ARG A 175 6.02 -15.33 20.89
C ARG A 175 6.86 -16.20 21.77
#